data_f70b30f97bf316242c58d294d014a1e4
#
_entry.id   f70b30f97bf316242c58d294d014a1e4
#
_cell.length_a   1.000
_cell.length_b   1.000
_cell.length_c   1.000
_cell.angle_alpha   90.00
_cell.angle_beta   90.00
_cell.angle_gamma   90.00
#
_symmetry.space_group_name_H-M   'P 1'
#
loop_
_entity.id
_entity.type
_entity.pdbx_description
1 polymer ?
#
loop_
_entity_poly.entity_id
_entity_poly.type
_entity_poly.pdbx_seq_one_letter_code
_entity_poly.pdbx_strand_id
1 'polypeptide(L)'
;MNPRILIVDDEERFRKTLAKRLGERELEVMTVGSGMEALDEIQRRLYDVIILDIKMPGISGIEALGEIKKINPGLEVILLTGHGSMDSAIDGMRKGAYDYLLKPCDIDLLVEKILGAYEIKAKRDERLRQAEIRRLINRSPS
;
A
#
# COMPACT_ATOMS: atom_id res chain seq x y z
N MET A 1 -15.42 -9.00 -2.14
CA MET A 1 -14.62 -8.59 -0.97
C MET A 1 -14.07 -7.19 -1.17
N ASN A 2 -14.13 -6.39 -0.13
CA ASN A 2 -13.64 -5.02 -0.21
C ASN A 2 -12.13 -4.98 0.03
N PRO A 3 -11.38 -4.25 -0.78
CA PRO A 3 -9.94 -4.06 -0.53
C PRO A 3 -9.69 -3.44 0.84
N ARG A 4 -8.62 -3.89 1.50
CA ARG A 4 -8.21 -3.38 2.80
C ARG A 4 -7.04 -2.43 2.63
N ILE A 5 -7.24 -1.19 3.04
CA ILE A 5 -6.34 -0.08 2.79
C ILE A 5 -5.78 0.46 4.10
N LEU A 6 -4.48 0.66 4.14
CA LEU A 6 -3.82 1.35 5.26
C LEU A 6 -3.34 2.72 4.78
N ILE A 7 -3.78 3.78 5.44
CA ILE A 7 -3.30 5.13 5.18
C ILE A 7 -2.25 5.48 6.23
N VAL A 8 -1.08 5.91 5.77
CA VAL A 8 0.04 6.29 6.62
C VAL A 8 0.39 7.75 6.38
N ASP A 9 0.07 8.62 7.32
CA ASP A 9 0.28 10.05 7.19
C ASP A 9 0.31 10.68 8.59
N ASP A 10 1.30 11.52 8.87
CA ASP A 10 1.44 12.15 10.18
C ASP A 10 0.43 13.28 10.42
N GLU A 11 -0.19 13.79 9.38
CA GLU A 11 -1.25 14.81 9.49
C GLU A 11 -2.59 14.14 9.82
N GLU A 12 -2.96 14.15 11.08
CA GLU A 12 -4.18 13.48 11.56
C GLU A 12 -5.43 13.91 10.79
N ARG A 13 -5.59 15.22 10.59
CA ARG A 13 -6.76 15.75 9.91
C ARG A 13 -6.85 15.24 8.47
N PHE A 14 -5.73 15.21 7.76
CA PHE A 14 -5.68 14.73 6.38
C PHE A 14 -6.02 13.25 6.31
N ARG A 15 -5.40 12.42 7.14
CA ARG A 15 -5.64 10.97 7.08
C ARG A 15 -7.08 10.61 7.47
N LYS A 16 -7.67 11.30 8.44
CA LYS A 16 -9.06 11.06 8.83
C LYS A 16 -10.04 11.44 7.74
N THR A 17 -9.82 12.58 7.08
CA THR A 17 -10.66 13.04 5.97
C THR A 17 -10.55 12.05 4.81
N LEU A 18 -9.35 11.63 4.48
CA LEU A 18 -9.13 10.68 3.40
C LEU A 18 -9.77 9.33 3.71
N ALA A 19 -9.62 8.85 4.95
CA ALA A 19 -10.21 7.58 5.37
C ALA A 19 -11.73 7.61 5.24
N LYS A 20 -12.35 8.72 5.61
CA LYS A 20 -13.80 8.88 5.48
C LYS A 20 -14.24 8.81 4.02
N ARG A 21 -13.55 9.53 3.15
CA ARG A 21 -13.89 9.55 1.73
C ARG A 21 -13.70 8.19 1.06
N LEU A 22 -12.61 7.52 1.39
CA LEU A 22 -12.37 6.18 0.84
C LEU A 22 -13.35 5.15 1.40
N GLY A 23 -13.72 5.28 2.67
CA GLY A 23 -14.72 4.40 3.27
C GLY A 23 -16.08 4.47 2.60
N GLU A 24 -16.42 5.62 2.01
CA GLU A 24 -17.67 5.79 1.25
C GLU A 24 -17.63 5.05 -0.10
N ARG A 25 -16.49 4.52 -0.51
CA ARG A 25 -16.29 3.81 -1.77
C ARG A 25 -16.14 2.30 -1.59
N GLU A 26 -16.70 1.75 -0.53
CA GLU A 26 -16.68 0.31 -0.24
C GLU A 26 -15.26 -0.24 -0.02
N LEU A 27 -14.39 0.57 0.56
CA LEU A 27 -13.05 0.17 0.95
C LEU A 27 -12.98 0.06 2.48
N GLU A 28 -12.28 -0.94 2.97
CA GLU A 28 -12.01 -1.06 4.41
C GLU A 28 -10.73 -0.29 4.72
N VAL A 29 -10.83 0.76 5.50
CA VAL A 29 -9.74 1.71 5.69
C VAL A 29 -9.32 1.79 7.15
N MET A 30 -8.02 1.66 7.40
CA MET A 30 -7.40 1.95 8.68
C MET A 30 -6.34 3.02 8.49
N THR A 31 -6.03 3.75 9.54
CA THR A 31 -5.03 4.82 9.47
C THR A 31 -4.01 4.69 10.59
N VAL A 32 -2.76 5.05 10.30
CA VAL A 32 -1.71 5.20 11.30
C VAL A 32 -0.95 6.50 11.02
N GLY A 33 -0.24 7.00 12.03
CA GLY A 33 0.38 8.32 11.97
C GLY A 33 1.87 8.33 11.68
N SER A 34 2.51 7.18 11.51
CA SER A 34 3.96 7.13 11.28
C SER A 34 4.37 5.88 10.54
N GLY A 35 5.57 5.91 9.96
CA GLY A 35 6.14 4.73 9.32
C GLY A 35 6.33 3.56 10.28
N MET A 36 6.76 3.82 11.50
CA MET A 36 6.94 2.76 12.50
C MET A 36 5.62 2.10 12.86
N GLU A 37 4.56 2.89 13.03
CA GLU A 37 3.22 2.35 13.26
C GLU A 37 2.74 1.51 12.09
N ALA A 38 3.07 1.93 10.86
CA ALA A 38 2.72 1.16 9.66
C ALA A 38 3.39 -0.20 9.66
N LEU A 39 4.69 -0.25 10.03
CA LEU A 39 5.43 -1.51 10.08
C LEU A 39 4.84 -2.47 11.11
N ASP A 40 4.44 -1.96 12.27
CA ASP A 40 3.76 -2.77 13.28
C ASP A 40 2.41 -3.27 12.77
N GLU A 41 1.66 -2.40 12.15
CA GLU A 41 0.30 -2.72 11.70
C GLU A 41 0.27 -3.80 10.63
N ILE A 42 1.18 -3.77 9.65
CA ILE A 42 1.22 -4.77 8.59
C ILE A 42 1.68 -6.14 9.08
N GLN A 43 2.29 -6.21 10.24
CA GLN A 43 2.65 -7.47 10.88
C GLN A 43 1.48 -8.06 11.69
N ARG A 44 0.50 -7.24 12.05
CA ARG A 44 -0.67 -7.65 12.84
C ARG A 44 -1.86 -8.00 11.98
N ARG A 45 -2.05 -7.31 10.85
CA ARG A 45 -3.22 -7.46 10.00
C ARG A 45 -2.83 -7.49 8.55
N LEU A 46 -3.66 -8.10 7.74
CA LEU A 46 -3.46 -8.17 6.30
C LEU A 46 -4.04 -6.93 5.62
N TYR A 47 -3.27 -6.36 4.72
CA TYR A 47 -3.67 -5.23 3.88
C TYR A 47 -3.41 -5.54 2.42
N ASP A 48 -4.18 -4.90 1.54
CA ASP A 48 -4.00 -5.06 0.09
C ASP A 48 -3.18 -3.93 -0.49
N VAL A 49 -3.44 -2.70 -0.04
CA VAL A 49 -2.76 -1.50 -0.54
C VAL A 49 -2.46 -0.56 0.62
N ILE A 50 -1.27 0.03 0.59
CA ILE A 50 -0.88 1.08 1.53
C ILE A 50 -0.79 2.40 0.78
N ILE A 51 -1.39 3.45 1.36
CA ILE A 51 -1.22 4.82 0.89
C ILE A 51 -0.26 5.48 1.87
N LEU A 52 0.89 5.90 1.39
CA LEU A 52 2.04 6.27 2.22
C LEU A 52 2.52 7.68 1.89
N ASP A 53 2.49 8.56 2.89
CA ASP A 53 3.08 9.88 2.77
C ASP A 53 4.61 9.78 2.75
N ILE A 54 5.26 10.56 1.89
CA ILE A 54 6.71 10.53 1.77
C ILE A 54 7.38 11.28 2.92
N LYS A 55 6.89 12.48 3.25
CA LYS A 55 7.49 13.32 4.30
C LYS A 55 6.81 13.11 5.64
N MET A 56 7.49 12.40 6.52
CA MET A 56 7.01 12.17 7.88
C MET A 56 8.18 12.29 8.86
N PRO A 57 7.91 12.72 10.11
CA PRO A 57 8.93 12.67 11.16
C PRO A 57 9.31 11.20 11.46
N GLY A 58 10.52 11.00 11.93
CA GLY A 58 11.04 9.65 12.17
C GLY A 58 11.52 9.05 10.87
N ILE A 59 11.10 7.84 10.55
CA ILE A 59 11.46 7.26 9.26
C ILE A 59 10.61 7.89 8.16
N SER A 60 11.26 8.21 7.03
CA SER A 60 10.56 8.77 5.88
C SER A 60 9.68 7.71 5.22
N GLY A 61 8.76 8.17 4.34
CA GLY A 61 7.96 7.24 3.55
C GLY A 61 8.79 6.33 2.67
N ILE A 62 9.91 6.83 2.14
CA ILE A 62 10.78 6.01 1.28
C ILE A 62 11.47 4.93 2.10
N GLU A 63 11.94 5.25 3.30
CA GLU A 63 12.52 4.25 4.20
C GLU A 63 11.47 3.22 4.61
N ALA A 64 10.27 3.68 4.95
CA ALA A 64 9.16 2.81 5.30
C ALA A 64 8.80 1.87 4.14
N LEU A 65 8.78 2.39 2.91
CA LEU A 65 8.53 1.58 1.71
C LEU A 65 9.52 0.43 1.60
N GLY A 66 10.82 0.72 1.80
CA GLY A 66 11.85 -0.32 1.77
C GLY A 66 11.59 -1.42 2.79
N GLU A 67 11.24 -1.04 4.01
CA GLU A 67 10.96 -2.00 5.08
C GLU A 67 9.66 -2.78 4.83
N ILE A 68 8.63 -2.11 4.32
CA ILE A 68 7.36 -2.75 3.96
C ILE A 68 7.61 -3.86 2.93
N LYS A 69 8.40 -3.56 1.90
CA LYS A 69 8.68 -4.53 0.84
C LYS A 69 9.53 -5.71 1.33
N LYS A 70 10.33 -5.52 2.35
CA LYS A 70 11.05 -6.64 3.00
C LYS A 70 10.09 -7.54 3.77
N ILE A 71 9.14 -6.96 4.49
CA ILE A 71 8.17 -7.69 5.31
C ILE A 71 7.16 -8.42 4.41
N ASN A 72 6.63 -7.72 3.41
CA ASN A 72 5.62 -8.29 2.51
C ASN A 72 5.82 -7.74 1.09
N PRO A 73 6.62 -8.45 0.27
CA PRO A 73 6.90 -7.98 -1.10
C PRO A 73 5.65 -7.85 -1.99
N GLY A 74 4.58 -8.56 -1.66
CA GLY A 74 3.34 -8.55 -2.44
C GLY A 74 2.42 -7.38 -2.11
N LEU A 75 2.70 -6.65 -1.04
CA LEU A 75 1.87 -5.52 -0.63
C LEU A 75 2.14 -4.32 -1.53
N GLU A 76 1.09 -3.79 -2.14
CA GLU A 76 1.24 -2.68 -3.06
C GLU A 76 1.21 -1.34 -2.32
N VAL A 77 2.06 -0.41 -2.73
CA VAL A 77 2.20 0.90 -2.09
C VAL A 77 1.98 2.02 -3.09
N ILE A 78 1.09 2.95 -2.74
CA ILE A 78 0.88 4.19 -3.48
C ILE A 78 1.44 5.32 -2.62
N LEU A 79 2.34 6.12 -3.18
CA LEU A 79 2.94 7.24 -2.48
C LEU A 79 2.10 8.50 -2.65
N LEU A 80 1.84 9.21 -1.57
CA LEU A 80 1.28 10.55 -1.64
C LEU A 80 2.40 11.55 -1.34
N THR A 81 2.54 12.55 -2.19
CA THR A 81 3.67 13.45 -2.11
C THR A 81 3.23 14.91 -2.28
N GLY A 82 3.82 15.82 -1.52
CA GLY A 82 3.68 17.25 -1.73
C GLY A 82 4.60 17.71 -2.87
N HIS A 83 4.46 18.97 -3.26
CA HIS A 83 5.18 19.53 -4.40
C HIS A 83 6.71 19.48 -4.30
N GLY A 84 7.27 19.44 -3.11
CA GLY A 84 8.71 19.42 -2.92
C GLY A 84 9.33 18.02 -2.89
N SER A 85 8.59 16.98 -3.25
CA SER A 85 9.02 15.58 -3.05
C SER A 85 9.08 14.75 -4.33
N MET A 86 9.18 15.39 -5.50
CA MET A 86 9.19 14.65 -6.78
C MET A 86 10.38 13.71 -6.91
N ASP A 87 11.59 14.14 -6.51
CA ASP A 87 12.76 13.27 -6.59
C ASP A 87 12.61 12.05 -5.68
N SER A 88 12.01 12.24 -4.51
CA SER A 88 11.71 11.13 -3.60
C SER A 88 10.65 10.20 -4.17
N ALA A 89 9.65 10.74 -4.87
CA ALA A 89 8.63 9.90 -5.52
C ALA A 89 9.25 9.01 -6.60
N ILE A 90 10.17 9.57 -7.40
CA ILE A 90 10.89 8.81 -8.42
C ILE A 90 11.72 7.70 -7.77
N ASP A 91 12.41 8.01 -6.69
CA ASP A 91 13.18 7.02 -5.93
C ASP A 91 12.25 5.90 -5.40
N GLY A 92 11.09 6.28 -4.89
CA GLY A 92 10.09 5.31 -4.42
C GLY A 92 9.59 4.38 -5.52
N MET A 93 9.40 4.91 -6.73
CA MET A 93 9.01 4.08 -7.87
C MET A 93 10.10 3.05 -8.19
N ARG A 94 11.37 3.44 -8.11
CA ARG A 94 12.50 2.52 -8.31
C ARG A 94 12.57 1.46 -7.22
N LYS A 95 12.09 1.78 -6.02
CA LYS A 95 12.08 0.85 -4.88
C LYS A 95 10.83 -0.02 -4.81
N GLY A 96 9.97 0.08 -5.81
CA GLY A 96 8.86 -0.85 -5.94
C GLY A 96 7.48 -0.32 -5.58
N ALA A 97 7.31 1.00 -5.43
CA ALA A 97 5.98 1.57 -5.28
C ALA A 97 5.15 1.32 -6.54
N TYR A 98 3.86 1.11 -6.38
CA TYR A 98 2.96 0.92 -7.51
C TYR A 98 2.82 2.21 -8.31
N ASP A 99 2.60 3.32 -7.62
CA ASP A 99 2.44 4.63 -8.25
C ASP A 99 2.59 5.73 -7.19
N TYR A 100 2.54 6.99 -7.63
CA TYR A 100 2.50 8.13 -6.75
C TYR A 100 1.45 9.13 -7.21
N LEU A 101 0.95 9.94 -6.29
CA LEU A 101 0.01 11.04 -6.58
C LEU A 101 0.42 12.26 -5.77
N LEU A 102 0.17 13.44 -6.34
CA LEU A 102 0.44 14.69 -5.65
C LEU A 102 -0.72 15.05 -4.72
N LYS A 103 -0.40 15.60 -3.55
CA LYS A 103 -1.40 16.20 -2.66
C LYS A 103 -1.68 17.65 -3.09
N PRO A 104 -2.94 18.10 -3.04
CA PRO A 104 -4.15 17.30 -2.85
C PRO A 104 -4.45 16.47 -4.10
N CYS A 105 -4.96 15.28 -3.90
CA CYS A 105 -5.29 14.40 -5.02
C CYS A 105 -6.79 14.28 -5.21
N ASP A 106 -7.19 14.04 -6.45
CA ASP A 106 -8.58 13.74 -6.78
C ASP A 106 -8.92 12.36 -6.21
N ILE A 107 -10.02 12.28 -5.47
CA ILE A 107 -10.43 11.02 -4.84
C ILE A 107 -10.75 9.94 -5.87
N ASP A 108 -11.33 10.30 -6.99
CA ASP A 108 -11.66 9.33 -8.03
C ASP A 108 -10.40 8.74 -8.65
N LEU A 109 -9.37 9.56 -8.87
CA LEU A 109 -8.09 9.09 -9.37
C LEU A 109 -7.41 8.18 -8.35
N LEU A 110 -7.46 8.54 -7.07
CA LEU A 110 -6.87 7.71 -6.01
C LEU A 110 -7.56 6.35 -5.95
N VAL A 111 -8.89 6.32 -6.01
CA VAL A 111 -9.65 5.06 -6.01
C VAL A 111 -9.26 4.20 -7.21
N GLU A 112 -9.13 4.82 -8.38
CA GLU A 112 -8.69 4.11 -9.59
C GLU A 112 -7.33 3.45 -9.39
N LYS A 113 -6.37 4.17 -8.79
CA LYS A 113 -5.04 3.64 -8.50
C LYS A 113 -5.10 2.52 -7.47
N ILE A 114 -5.91 2.68 -6.44
CA ILE A 114 -6.10 1.65 -5.41
C ILE A 114 -6.63 0.35 -6.03
N LEU A 115 -7.65 0.46 -6.87
CA LEU A 115 -8.25 -0.72 -7.49
C LEU A 115 -7.28 -1.38 -8.46
N GLY A 116 -6.48 -0.60 -9.18
CA GLY A 116 -5.43 -1.14 -10.05
C GLY A 116 -4.36 -1.90 -9.26
N ALA A 117 -3.91 -1.33 -8.16
CA ALA A 117 -2.93 -1.97 -7.29
C ALA A 117 -3.49 -3.25 -6.65
N TYR A 118 -4.73 -3.19 -6.19
CA TYR A 118 -5.42 -4.34 -5.61
C TYR A 118 -5.51 -5.49 -6.62
N GLU A 119 -5.86 -5.18 -7.85
CA GLU A 119 -6.00 -6.19 -8.90
C GLU A 119 -4.67 -6.89 -9.21
N ILE A 120 -3.58 -6.13 -9.27
CA ILE A 120 -2.25 -6.70 -9.48
C ILE A 120 -1.87 -7.63 -8.34
N LYS A 121 -2.10 -7.21 -7.09
CA LYS A 121 -1.83 -8.04 -5.93
C LYS A 121 -2.65 -9.32 -5.96
N ALA A 122 -3.94 -9.22 -6.25
CA ALA A 122 -4.84 -10.38 -6.30
C ALA A 122 -4.39 -11.40 -7.36
N LYS A 123 -3.98 -10.92 -8.53
CA LYS A 123 -3.47 -11.79 -9.60
C LYS A 123 -2.17 -12.46 -9.22
N ARG A 124 -1.29 -11.74 -8.55
CA ARG A 124 -0.01 -12.29 -8.07
C ARG A 124 -0.25 -13.38 -7.04
N ASP A 125 -1.12 -13.10 -6.05
CA ASP A 125 -1.47 -14.06 -5.01
C ASP A 125 -2.08 -15.33 -5.60
N GLU A 126 -2.94 -15.19 -6.59
CA GLU A 126 -3.56 -16.32 -7.28
C GLU A 126 -2.53 -17.16 -8.02
N ARG A 127 -1.59 -16.52 -8.72
CA ARG A 127 -0.52 -17.25 -9.43
C ARG A 127 0.36 -18.03 -8.46
N LEU A 128 0.70 -17.43 -7.31
CA LEU A 128 1.50 -18.11 -6.29
C LEU A 128 0.74 -19.30 -5.71
N ARG A 129 -0.55 -19.13 -5.47
CA ARG A 129 -1.40 -20.21 -4.98
C ARG A 129 -1.48 -21.36 -5.97
N GLN A 130 -1.66 -21.08 -7.26
CA GLN A 130 -1.71 -22.08 -8.31
C GLN A 130 -0.36 -22.81 -8.45
N ALA A 131 0.75 -22.09 -8.37
CA ALA A 131 2.07 -22.68 -8.41
C ALA A 131 2.30 -23.63 -7.23
N GLU A 132 1.85 -23.26 -6.03
CA GLU A 132 1.97 -24.09 -4.84
C GLU A 132 1.12 -25.37 -4.97
N ILE A 133 -0.10 -25.24 -5.47
CA ILE A 133 -0.97 -26.40 -5.71
C ILE A 133 -0.31 -27.36 -6.69
N ARG A 134 0.24 -26.87 -7.80
CA ARG A 134 0.92 -27.72 -8.79
C ARG A 134 2.14 -28.42 -8.18
N ARG A 135 2.90 -27.71 -7.36
CA ARG A 135 4.06 -28.28 -6.68
C ARG A 135 3.65 -29.42 -5.76
N LEU A 136 2.56 -29.24 -4.99
CA LEU A 136 2.05 -30.27 -4.09
C LEU A 136 1.54 -31.49 -4.86
N ILE A 137 0.83 -31.28 -5.97
CA ILE A 137 0.36 -32.37 -6.82
C ILE A 137 1.53 -33.17 -7.39
N ASN A 138 2.56 -32.48 -7.89
CA ASN A 138 3.73 -33.14 -8.47
C ASN A 138 4.57 -33.91 -7.46
N ARG A 139 4.43 -33.62 -6.16
CA ARG A 139 5.11 -34.32 -5.08
C ARG A 139 4.39 -35.58 -4.63
N SER A 140 3.12 -35.73 -4.97
CA SER A 140 2.34 -36.87 -4.54
C SER A 140 2.85 -38.14 -5.22
N PRO A 141 3.19 -39.19 -4.46
CA PRO A 141 3.54 -40.47 -5.07
C PRO A 141 2.31 -41.02 -5.79
N SER A 142 2.50 -41.42 -6.99
CA SER A 142 1.44 -42.01 -7.79
C SER A 142 1.22 -43.47 -7.37
#